data_61c6918271fa3dc4ec15200e03ab06e3
#
_entry.id   61c6918271fa3dc4ec15200e03ab06e3
#
_cell.length_a   1.000
_cell.length_b   1.000
_cell.length_c   1.000
_cell.angle_alpha   90.00
_cell.angle_beta   90.00
_cell.angle_gamma   90.00
#
_symmetry.space_group_name_H-M   'P 1'
#
loop_
_entity.id
_entity.type
_entity.pdbx_description
1 polymer ?
#
loop_
_entity_poly.entity_id
_entity_poly.type
_entity_poly.pdbx_seq_one_letter_code
_entity_poly.pdbx_strand_id
1 'polypeptide(L)'
;MAGKSFRLILASVALAAVTLVTTRTGTQSVSANSTASASAKPKMTEEAFKNIQVLKGIPADELIPAMQFITASLGVECDFCHQEGAFDKDDKKPKQTARKMMQMMFAINKDNFDGHREVTCYSCHRGAPRPVAIPIISDVEHKPVTAEAMEETLANAASLPDANKILEKYVRSAGGAEAIQKISSRVQKGTVNFGGHKFAMDVFTQAPDKRVSVMHLPNGDSVTAYDGHDGWLAAPGRPVREMSGPDRDAAKLDADLHFPVDAKNVFSDLSVERKEKLGDHEVYVVSGLREGQPPVNLYFDEQSGLLLRLVRYAESPLGRNPTQIDYSDYRDSGGLEIPFQWTISRPGGRFTIQVEQMQQNVPIDAAKFTKPAEAAAPEQEPPPQ
;
A
#
# COMPACT_ATOMS: atom_id res chain seq x y z
N MET A 1 19.25 -68.39 17.31
CA MET A 1 19.08 -68.82 18.70
C MET A 1 18.34 -67.75 19.42
N ALA A 2 17.16 -68.11 19.78
CA ALA A 2 16.41 -67.94 21.02
C ALA A 2 16.22 -66.48 21.49
N GLY A 3 15.07 -65.97 21.73
CA GLY A 3 13.72 -66.49 21.98
C GLY A 3 13.04 -65.70 23.06
N LYS A 4 11.77 -65.33 22.85
CA LYS A 4 10.69 -65.23 23.85
C LYS A 4 10.84 -64.13 24.94
N SER A 5 9.83 -63.43 25.45
CA SER A 5 8.36 -63.67 25.54
C SER A 5 7.65 -62.39 26.00
N PHE A 6 6.56 -62.09 25.44
CA PHE A 6 5.21 -61.79 25.90
C PHE A 6 4.96 -61.83 27.42
N ARG A 7 4.42 -60.76 28.00
CA ARG A 7 3.42 -60.84 29.08
C ARG A 7 2.43 -59.66 29.06
N LEU A 8 1.20 -60.01 28.77
CA LEU A 8 -0.04 -59.31 29.03
C LEU A 8 -0.35 -59.37 30.54
N ILE A 9 -0.81 -58.27 31.16
CA ILE A 9 -1.59 -58.34 32.39
C ILE A 9 -2.80 -57.42 32.25
N LEU A 10 -3.97 -58.04 32.25
CA LEU A 10 -5.30 -57.47 32.43
C LEU A 10 -5.64 -57.31 33.91
N ALA A 11 -6.65 -56.51 34.18
CA ALA A 11 -7.55 -56.37 35.33
C ALA A 11 -7.33 -55.11 36.17
N SER A 12 -8.29 -54.33 36.64
CA SER A 12 -9.71 -54.60 36.90
C SER A 12 -10.48 -53.32 37.06
N VAL A 13 -11.76 -53.39 36.75
CA VAL A 13 -12.82 -52.42 36.95
C VAL A 13 -13.06 -52.14 38.42
N ALA A 14 -13.22 -50.88 38.84
CA ALA A 14 -13.89 -50.50 40.06
C ALA A 14 -14.93 -49.40 39.75
N LEU A 15 -16.18 -49.76 39.82
CA LEU A 15 -17.37 -48.95 39.71
C LEU A 15 -17.60 -48.27 41.08
N ALA A 16 -17.58 -46.95 41.14
CA ALA A 16 -18.10 -46.19 42.27
C ALA A 16 -19.17 -45.20 41.78
N ALA A 17 -20.40 -45.52 42.11
CA ALA A 17 -21.52 -44.62 41.95
C ALA A 17 -21.44 -43.49 42.98
N VAL A 18 -21.50 -42.25 42.53
CA VAL A 18 -21.76 -41.09 43.37
C VAL A 18 -22.91 -40.29 42.80
N THR A 19 -23.87 -40.09 43.68
CA THR A 19 -25.17 -39.49 43.56
C THR A 19 -25.16 -38.07 42.98
N LEU A 20 -26.13 -37.85 42.09
CA LEU A 20 -26.50 -36.56 41.47
C LEU A 20 -27.03 -35.61 42.57
N VAL A 21 -26.37 -34.45 42.73
CA VAL A 21 -26.98 -33.25 43.31
C VAL A 21 -27.12 -32.23 42.19
N THR A 22 -28.36 -32.07 41.76
CA THR A 22 -28.75 -31.05 40.75
C THR A 22 -28.82 -29.70 41.42
N THR A 23 -27.81 -28.86 41.26
CA THR A 23 -27.95 -27.40 41.42
C THR A 23 -28.19 -26.78 40.03
N ARG A 24 -29.42 -26.33 39.81
CA ARG A 24 -29.76 -25.47 38.68
C ARG A 24 -29.09 -24.12 38.87
N THR A 25 -27.95 -23.88 38.22
CA THR A 25 -27.47 -22.55 37.93
C THR A 25 -27.99 -22.18 36.56
N GLY A 26 -28.89 -21.17 36.50
CA GLY A 26 -29.36 -20.62 35.26
C GLY A 26 -28.23 -19.95 34.50
N THR A 27 -27.76 -20.57 33.46
CA THR A 27 -26.89 -19.96 32.46
C THR A 27 -27.77 -19.11 31.57
N GLN A 28 -27.78 -17.80 31.79
CA GLN A 28 -28.25 -16.87 30.78
C GLN A 28 -27.28 -16.97 29.59
N SER A 29 -27.75 -17.59 28.52
CA SER A 29 -27.10 -17.50 27.21
C SER A 29 -27.22 -16.05 26.73
N VAL A 30 -26.15 -15.29 26.87
CA VAL A 30 -25.98 -14.04 26.14
C VAL A 30 -25.82 -14.45 24.67
N SER A 31 -26.88 -14.37 23.91
CA SER A 31 -26.83 -14.38 22.45
C SER A 31 -26.00 -13.16 22.04
N ALA A 32 -24.73 -13.39 21.76
CA ALA A 32 -23.95 -12.45 20.98
C ALA A 32 -24.59 -12.41 19.57
N ASN A 33 -25.48 -11.47 19.38
CA ASN A 33 -25.93 -11.07 18.06
C ASN A 33 -24.73 -10.37 17.40
N SER A 34 -23.82 -11.14 16.82
CA SER A 34 -22.89 -10.63 15.83
C SER A 34 -23.75 -10.33 14.59
N THR A 35 -24.29 -9.13 14.51
CA THR A 35 -24.67 -8.55 13.24
C THR A 35 -23.39 -8.43 12.44
N ALA A 36 -23.03 -9.48 11.70
CA ALA A 36 -22.14 -9.36 10.58
C ALA A 36 -22.78 -8.29 9.69
N SER A 37 -22.18 -7.09 9.68
CA SER A 37 -22.53 -6.04 8.74
C SER A 37 -22.34 -6.67 7.37
N ALA A 38 -23.45 -6.98 6.69
CA ALA A 38 -23.42 -7.45 5.33
C ALA A 38 -22.71 -6.36 4.53
N SER A 39 -21.49 -6.63 4.07
CA SER A 39 -20.73 -5.74 3.22
C SER A 39 -21.66 -5.36 2.06
N ALA A 40 -22.11 -4.13 2.02
CA ALA A 40 -22.97 -3.62 0.97
C ALA A 40 -22.24 -3.84 -0.35
N LYS A 41 -22.90 -4.43 -1.33
CA LYS A 41 -22.33 -4.65 -2.66
C LYS A 41 -21.77 -3.32 -3.17
N PRO A 42 -20.50 -3.27 -3.62
CA PRO A 42 -19.89 -2.01 -4.04
C PRO A 42 -20.70 -1.40 -5.19
N LYS A 43 -20.95 -0.08 -5.13
CA LYS A 43 -21.56 0.64 -6.24
C LYS A 43 -20.68 0.53 -7.46
N MET A 44 -21.29 0.33 -8.63
CA MET A 44 -20.56 0.36 -9.90
C MET A 44 -20.35 1.80 -10.38
N THR A 45 -19.37 2.00 -11.25
CA THR A 45 -19.02 3.34 -11.75
C THR A 45 -20.20 4.05 -12.40
N GLU A 46 -21.02 3.36 -13.19
CA GLU A 46 -22.21 3.92 -13.85
C GLU A 46 -23.34 4.28 -12.88
N GLU A 47 -23.35 3.72 -11.68
CA GLU A 47 -24.31 4.02 -10.60
C GLU A 47 -23.87 5.23 -9.78
N ALA A 48 -22.56 5.43 -9.65
CA ALA A 48 -21.96 6.47 -8.81
C ALA A 48 -21.61 7.75 -9.57
N PHE A 49 -21.31 7.64 -10.85
CA PHE A 49 -20.82 8.75 -11.69
C PHE A 49 -21.66 8.90 -12.95
N LYS A 50 -21.77 10.14 -13.42
CA LYS A 50 -22.47 10.45 -14.66
C LYS A 50 -21.61 10.20 -15.89
N ASN A 51 -22.24 9.84 -17.01
CA ASN A 51 -21.63 9.74 -18.34
C ASN A 51 -20.45 8.74 -18.42
N ILE A 52 -20.55 7.63 -17.69
CA ILE A 52 -19.62 6.51 -17.81
C ILE A 52 -19.98 5.70 -19.06
N GLN A 53 -19.06 5.58 -20.03
CA GLN A 53 -19.31 4.89 -21.30
C GLN A 53 -18.44 3.64 -21.47
N VAL A 54 -17.17 3.68 -21.10
CA VAL A 54 -16.19 2.61 -21.34
C VAL A 54 -15.87 1.82 -20.08
N LEU A 55 -15.77 2.49 -18.93
CA LEU A 55 -15.41 1.90 -17.65
C LEU A 55 -16.67 1.51 -16.83
N LYS A 56 -17.62 0.86 -17.48
CA LYS A 56 -18.82 0.29 -16.83
C LYS A 56 -18.50 -1.05 -16.20
N GLY A 57 -19.24 -1.40 -15.14
CA GLY A 57 -19.13 -2.70 -14.48
C GLY A 57 -17.89 -2.85 -13.61
N ILE A 58 -17.17 -1.76 -13.32
CA ILE A 58 -16.08 -1.74 -12.34
C ILE A 58 -16.57 -1.06 -11.05
N PRO A 59 -16.01 -1.40 -9.87
CA PRO A 59 -16.30 -0.70 -8.62
C PRO A 59 -16.07 0.81 -8.73
N ALA A 60 -16.94 1.59 -8.11
CA ALA A 60 -16.89 3.07 -8.22
C ALA A 60 -15.59 3.67 -7.68
N ASP A 61 -15.00 3.07 -6.69
CA ASP A 61 -13.72 3.48 -6.09
C ASP A 61 -12.50 3.22 -6.99
N GLU A 62 -12.62 2.35 -7.99
CA GLU A 62 -11.56 2.10 -8.97
C GLU A 62 -11.52 3.15 -10.11
N LEU A 63 -12.53 4.01 -10.23
CA LEU A 63 -12.54 5.00 -11.30
C LEU A 63 -11.41 6.02 -11.16
N ILE A 64 -11.17 6.56 -9.97
CA ILE A 64 -10.11 7.54 -9.74
C ILE A 64 -8.71 6.93 -9.94
N PRO A 65 -8.39 5.73 -9.41
CA PRO A 65 -7.17 5.03 -9.78
C PRO A 65 -6.98 4.83 -11.29
N ALA A 66 -8.05 4.50 -12.03
CA ALA A 66 -7.99 4.39 -13.48
C ALA A 66 -7.66 5.74 -14.16
N MET A 67 -8.27 6.85 -13.71
CA MET A 67 -7.94 8.19 -14.21
C MET A 67 -6.49 8.59 -13.90
N GLN A 68 -6.00 8.29 -12.71
CA GLN A 68 -4.59 8.50 -12.33
C GLN A 68 -3.63 7.70 -13.22
N PHE A 69 -4.00 6.47 -13.58
CA PHE A 69 -3.22 5.67 -14.52
C PHE A 69 -3.16 6.30 -15.92
N ILE A 70 -4.29 6.85 -16.40
CA ILE A 70 -4.33 7.56 -17.69
C ILE A 70 -3.44 8.80 -17.65
N THR A 71 -3.58 9.67 -16.63
CA THR A 71 -2.79 10.91 -16.53
C THR A 71 -1.29 10.60 -16.47
N ALA A 72 -0.88 9.61 -15.68
CA ALA A 72 0.50 9.15 -15.61
C ALA A 72 1.01 8.59 -16.94
N SER A 73 0.16 7.82 -17.62
CA SER A 73 0.54 7.21 -18.90
C SER A 73 0.73 8.23 -20.01
N LEU A 74 0.01 9.36 -19.96
CA LEU A 74 0.04 10.42 -20.95
C LEU A 74 0.90 11.63 -20.53
N GLY A 75 1.30 11.72 -19.26
CA GLY A 75 2.04 12.88 -18.73
C GLY A 75 1.19 14.17 -18.75
N VAL A 76 -0.10 14.08 -18.40
CA VAL A 76 -1.05 15.20 -18.42
C VAL A 76 -1.80 15.31 -17.11
N GLU A 77 -2.42 16.46 -16.84
CA GLU A 77 -3.29 16.68 -15.71
C GLU A 77 -4.78 16.41 -16.06
N CYS A 78 -5.65 16.40 -15.05
CA CYS A 78 -7.07 16.06 -15.20
C CYS A 78 -7.79 17.02 -16.17
N ASP A 79 -7.42 18.28 -16.17
CA ASP A 79 -8.00 19.34 -17.00
C ASP A 79 -7.68 19.18 -18.50
N PHE A 80 -6.69 18.39 -18.87
CA PHE A 80 -6.42 18.07 -20.27
C PHE A 80 -7.64 17.40 -20.94
N CYS A 81 -8.32 16.52 -20.22
CA CYS A 81 -9.49 15.79 -20.72
C CYS A 81 -10.83 16.28 -20.15
N HIS A 82 -10.83 16.87 -18.97
CA HIS A 82 -12.04 17.28 -18.27
C HIS A 82 -12.11 18.80 -18.10
N GLN A 83 -13.34 19.32 -18.03
CA GLN A 83 -13.58 20.67 -17.53
C GLN A 83 -13.69 20.61 -16.02
N GLU A 84 -12.99 21.49 -15.32
CA GLU A 84 -13.04 21.59 -13.87
C GLU A 84 -14.48 21.83 -13.39
N GLY A 85 -14.89 21.08 -12.35
CA GLY A 85 -16.26 21.11 -11.83
C GLY A 85 -17.32 20.46 -12.73
N ALA A 86 -16.98 20.01 -13.96
CA ALA A 86 -17.90 19.41 -14.91
C ALA A 86 -17.30 18.15 -15.58
N PHE A 87 -16.81 17.21 -14.76
CA PHE A 87 -16.11 16.00 -15.21
C PHE A 87 -16.95 15.06 -16.10
N ASP A 88 -18.28 15.15 -16.03
CA ASP A 88 -19.22 14.39 -16.85
C ASP A 88 -19.39 14.95 -18.26
N LYS A 89 -19.06 16.22 -18.53
CA LYS A 89 -19.18 16.85 -19.84
C LYS A 89 -18.22 16.27 -20.88
N ASP A 90 -18.65 16.27 -22.14
CA ASP A 90 -17.88 15.76 -23.30
C ASP A 90 -17.35 16.87 -24.20
N ASP A 91 -17.22 18.09 -23.69
CA ASP A 91 -16.85 19.27 -24.47
C ASP A 91 -15.40 19.21 -24.99
N LYS A 92 -14.53 18.43 -24.28
CA LYS A 92 -13.12 18.30 -24.67
C LYS A 92 -12.87 17.08 -25.56
N LYS A 93 -12.32 17.33 -26.75
CA LYS A 93 -11.96 16.30 -27.73
C LYS A 93 -11.01 15.22 -27.16
N PRO A 94 -10.01 15.55 -26.31
CA PRO A 94 -9.14 14.51 -25.70
C PRO A 94 -9.90 13.46 -24.89
N LYS A 95 -10.98 13.83 -24.18
CA LYS A 95 -11.82 12.87 -23.44
C LYS A 95 -12.49 11.85 -24.35
N GLN A 96 -13.02 12.31 -25.51
CA GLN A 96 -13.63 11.43 -26.50
C GLN A 96 -12.57 10.53 -27.17
N THR A 97 -11.37 11.05 -27.42
CA THR A 97 -10.25 10.28 -27.95
C THR A 97 -9.80 9.20 -26.96
N ALA A 98 -9.68 9.54 -25.67
CA ALA A 98 -9.31 8.58 -24.63
C ALA A 98 -10.26 7.38 -24.58
N ARG A 99 -11.58 7.58 -24.72
CA ARG A 99 -12.55 6.48 -24.81
C ARG A 99 -12.26 5.53 -25.97
N LYS A 100 -11.96 6.07 -27.16
CA LYS A 100 -11.60 5.25 -28.32
C LYS A 100 -10.30 4.48 -28.10
N MET A 101 -9.31 5.10 -27.45
CA MET A 101 -8.04 4.45 -27.13
C MET A 101 -8.22 3.34 -26.11
N MET A 102 -9.06 3.52 -25.09
CA MET A 102 -9.39 2.45 -24.12
C MET A 102 -10.07 1.27 -24.82
N GLN A 103 -11.05 1.52 -25.71
CA GLN A 103 -11.70 0.45 -26.49
C GLN A 103 -10.71 -0.30 -27.36
N MET A 104 -9.80 0.39 -28.03
CA MET A 104 -8.73 -0.23 -28.82
C MET A 104 -7.81 -1.09 -27.94
N MET A 105 -7.37 -0.57 -26.80
CA MET A 105 -6.51 -1.30 -25.85
C MET A 105 -7.19 -2.58 -25.34
N PHE A 106 -8.47 -2.49 -24.99
CA PHE A 106 -9.23 -3.66 -24.53
C PHE A 106 -9.39 -4.71 -25.65
N ALA A 107 -9.61 -4.28 -26.90
CA ALA A 107 -9.68 -5.18 -28.02
C ALA A 107 -8.32 -5.88 -28.27
N ILE A 108 -7.21 -5.14 -28.24
CA ILE A 108 -5.87 -5.72 -28.40
C ILE A 108 -5.62 -6.81 -27.33
N ASN A 109 -5.88 -6.50 -26.08
CA ASN A 109 -5.67 -7.47 -24.99
C ASN A 109 -6.59 -8.70 -25.11
N LYS A 110 -7.85 -8.49 -25.48
CA LYS A 110 -8.82 -9.55 -25.68
C LYS A 110 -8.41 -10.48 -26.83
N ASP A 111 -8.07 -9.89 -27.98
CA ASP A 111 -7.89 -10.65 -29.23
C ASP A 111 -6.50 -11.27 -29.38
N ASN A 112 -5.47 -10.77 -28.63
CA ASN A 112 -4.08 -11.20 -28.80
C ASN A 112 -3.43 -11.71 -27.52
N PHE A 113 -4.04 -11.50 -26.35
CA PHE A 113 -3.47 -11.84 -25.04
C PHE A 113 -4.48 -12.55 -24.13
N ASP A 114 -5.48 -13.24 -24.69
CA ASP A 114 -6.50 -14.01 -23.97
C ASP A 114 -7.22 -13.19 -22.85
N GLY A 115 -7.32 -11.87 -23.05
CA GLY A 115 -7.89 -10.94 -22.06
C GLY A 115 -6.92 -10.53 -20.95
N HIS A 116 -5.69 -11.06 -20.94
CA HIS A 116 -4.65 -10.60 -20.03
C HIS A 116 -4.21 -9.16 -20.36
N ARG A 117 -3.96 -8.36 -19.33
CA ARG A 117 -3.63 -6.95 -19.48
C ARG A 117 -2.13 -6.73 -19.76
N GLU A 118 -1.69 -7.15 -20.94
CA GLU A 118 -0.29 -7.01 -21.40
C GLU A 118 -0.04 -5.62 -22.00
N VAL A 119 -1.02 -5.09 -22.75
CA VAL A 119 -0.94 -3.76 -23.33
C VAL A 119 -1.75 -2.78 -22.48
N THR A 120 -1.11 -1.68 -22.11
CA THR A 120 -1.73 -0.58 -21.35
C THR A 120 -1.56 0.74 -22.10
N CYS A 121 -2.16 1.82 -21.60
CA CYS A 121 -1.94 3.17 -22.13
C CYS A 121 -0.43 3.51 -22.14
N TYR A 122 0.29 3.12 -21.07
CA TYR A 122 1.72 3.40 -20.92
C TYR A 122 2.58 2.67 -21.95
N SER A 123 2.16 1.49 -22.45
CA SER A 123 2.90 0.73 -23.47
C SER A 123 3.18 1.54 -24.72
N CYS A 124 2.24 2.44 -25.10
CA CYS A 124 2.35 3.28 -26.27
C CYS A 124 2.73 4.73 -25.93
N HIS A 125 2.20 5.30 -24.87
CA HIS A 125 2.31 6.74 -24.57
C HIS A 125 3.59 7.10 -23.79
N ARG A 126 4.04 6.27 -22.87
CA ARG A 126 5.29 6.43 -22.11
C ARG A 126 5.47 7.82 -21.47
N GLY A 127 4.38 8.41 -20.94
CA GLY A 127 4.38 9.72 -20.32
C GLY A 127 4.21 10.89 -21.32
N ALA A 128 3.71 10.65 -22.54
CA ALA A 128 3.46 11.68 -23.54
C ALA A 128 2.02 11.60 -24.08
N PRO A 129 1.35 12.74 -24.37
CA PRO A 129 -0.01 12.76 -24.91
C PRO A 129 -0.15 12.08 -26.28
N ARG A 130 0.94 11.99 -27.03
CA ARG A 130 1.03 11.24 -28.29
C ARG A 130 1.93 10.04 -28.11
N PRO A 131 1.56 8.87 -28.66
CA PRO A 131 2.44 7.71 -28.66
C PRO A 131 3.80 8.01 -29.30
N VAL A 132 4.86 7.45 -28.72
CA VAL A 132 6.22 7.55 -29.26
C VAL A 132 6.33 6.58 -30.44
N ALA A 133 6.28 7.11 -31.66
CA ALA A 133 6.31 6.30 -32.90
C ALA A 133 7.72 6.08 -33.47
N ILE A 134 8.68 6.90 -33.06
CA ILE A 134 10.06 6.85 -33.57
C ILE A 134 11.01 6.55 -32.42
N PRO A 135 11.93 5.58 -32.57
CA PRO A 135 12.95 5.34 -31.55
C PRO A 135 13.79 6.60 -31.27
N ILE A 136 13.99 6.88 -30.00
CA ILE A 136 14.84 7.99 -29.57
C ILE A 136 16.28 7.49 -29.61
N ILE A 137 17.17 8.22 -30.29
CA ILE A 137 18.61 8.03 -30.16
C ILE A 137 19.02 8.61 -28.80
N SER A 138 19.39 7.73 -27.89
CA SER A 138 19.83 8.13 -26.55
C SER A 138 21.30 8.50 -26.59
N ASP A 139 21.69 9.56 -25.88
CA ASP A 139 23.09 9.89 -25.63
C ASP A 139 23.78 8.89 -24.68
N VAL A 140 22.98 8.03 -24.03
CA VAL A 140 23.45 6.91 -23.24
C VAL A 140 23.64 5.69 -24.17
N GLU A 141 24.87 5.21 -24.25
CA GLU A 141 25.19 4.00 -24.99
C GLU A 141 24.42 2.79 -24.41
N HIS A 142 23.37 2.38 -25.07
CA HIS A 142 22.67 1.13 -24.75
C HIS A 142 23.44 -0.03 -25.38
N LYS A 143 24.20 -0.77 -24.57
CA LYS A 143 24.76 -2.04 -25.04
C LYS A 143 23.62 -3.02 -25.32
N PRO A 144 23.57 -3.64 -26.52
CA PRO A 144 22.62 -4.71 -26.75
C PRO A 144 22.80 -5.81 -25.71
N VAL A 145 21.70 -6.35 -25.22
CA VAL A 145 21.76 -7.50 -24.33
C VAL A 145 22.20 -8.70 -25.17
N THR A 146 23.41 -9.18 -24.93
CA THR A 146 23.94 -10.40 -25.58
C THR A 146 23.48 -11.66 -24.84
N ALA A 147 23.58 -12.80 -25.48
CA ALA A 147 23.29 -14.08 -24.83
C ALA A 147 24.19 -14.32 -23.61
N GLU A 148 25.48 -13.93 -23.72
CA GLU A 148 26.43 -14.02 -22.60
C GLU A 148 26.04 -13.10 -21.44
N ALA A 149 25.59 -11.88 -21.72
CA ALA A 149 25.11 -10.95 -20.68
C ALA A 149 23.83 -11.47 -20.01
N MET A 150 22.99 -12.20 -20.74
CA MET A 150 21.83 -12.88 -20.19
C MET A 150 22.23 -14.05 -19.28
N GLU A 151 23.19 -14.89 -19.72
CA GLU A 151 23.74 -15.99 -18.92
C GLU A 151 24.44 -15.47 -17.66
N GLU A 152 25.20 -14.38 -17.75
CA GLU A 152 25.82 -13.72 -16.60
C GLU A 152 24.78 -13.20 -15.62
N THR A 153 23.68 -12.62 -16.12
CA THR A 153 22.56 -12.17 -15.30
C THR A 153 21.91 -13.35 -14.56
N LEU A 154 21.71 -14.47 -15.23
CA LEU A 154 21.16 -15.70 -14.63
C LEU A 154 22.13 -16.32 -13.62
N ALA A 155 23.43 -16.34 -13.92
CA ALA A 155 24.47 -16.82 -12.99
C ALA A 155 24.56 -15.93 -11.74
N ASN A 156 24.48 -14.61 -11.92
CA ASN A 156 24.44 -13.65 -10.81
C ASN A 156 23.17 -13.82 -9.95
N ALA A 157 22.02 -14.13 -10.56
CA ALA A 157 20.80 -14.44 -9.83
C ALA A 157 20.95 -15.68 -8.95
N ALA A 158 21.69 -16.70 -9.40
CA ALA A 158 21.99 -17.91 -8.62
C ALA A 158 22.94 -17.67 -7.44
N SER A 159 23.68 -16.56 -7.40
CA SER A 159 24.61 -16.17 -6.34
C SER A 159 24.02 -15.20 -5.30
N LEU A 160 22.76 -14.81 -5.47
CA LEU A 160 22.10 -13.88 -4.56
C LEU A 160 21.94 -14.48 -3.16
N PRO A 161 22.05 -13.68 -2.10
CA PRO A 161 21.84 -14.14 -0.73
C PRO A 161 20.38 -14.55 -0.51
N ASP A 162 20.16 -15.40 0.49
CA ASP A 162 18.80 -15.72 0.94
C ASP A 162 18.10 -14.47 1.50
N ALA A 163 16.82 -14.28 1.15
CA ALA A 163 16.03 -13.11 1.56
C ALA A 163 15.95 -12.98 3.09
N ASN A 164 15.89 -14.11 3.83
CA ASN A 164 15.84 -14.10 5.29
C ASN A 164 17.12 -13.51 5.88
N LYS A 165 18.30 -13.77 5.28
CA LYS A 165 19.57 -13.17 5.74
C LYS A 165 19.58 -11.65 5.56
N ILE A 166 18.98 -11.15 4.51
CA ILE A 166 18.82 -9.70 4.27
C ILE A 166 17.90 -9.11 5.34
N LEU A 167 16.74 -9.73 5.59
CA LEU A 167 15.82 -9.29 6.63
C LEU A 167 16.42 -9.35 8.03
N GLU A 168 17.16 -10.41 8.35
CA GLU A 168 17.88 -10.49 9.62
C GLU A 168 18.92 -9.37 9.78
N LYS A 169 19.61 -9.02 8.70
CA LYS A 169 20.53 -7.89 8.70
C LYS A 169 19.77 -6.58 8.93
N TYR A 170 18.63 -6.40 8.26
CA TYR A 170 17.76 -5.23 8.45
C TYR A 170 17.29 -5.09 9.89
N VAL A 171 16.79 -6.17 10.51
CA VAL A 171 16.36 -6.16 11.93
C VAL A 171 17.51 -5.73 12.84
N ARG A 172 18.72 -6.29 12.64
CA ARG A 172 19.90 -5.91 13.44
C ARG A 172 20.27 -4.44 13.26
N SER A 173 20.27 -3.98 12.01
CA SER A 173 20.62 -2.60 11.68
C SER A 173 19.59 -1.59 12.18
N ALA A 174 18.32 -1.96 12.24
CA ALA A 174 17.25 -1.12 12.76
C ALA A 174 17.23 -1.04 14.31
N GLY A 175 18.11 -1.77 15.01
CA GLY A 175 18.24 -1.73 16.48
C GLY A 175 17.98 -3.06 17.17
N GLY A 176 17.64 -4.11 16.41
CA GLY A 176 17.38 -5.45 16.93
C GLY A 176 15.92 -5.71 17.32
N ALA A 177 15.51 -6.97 17.23
CA ALA A 177 14.12 -7.37 17.40
C ALA A 177 13.54 -6.96 18.76
N GLU A 178 14.29 -7.16 19.84
CA GLU A 178 13.82 -6.84 21.20
C GLU A 178 13.55 -5.34 21.39
N ALA A 179 14.42 -4.48 20.89
CA ALA A 179 14.23 -3.02 20.98
C ALA A 179 13.04 -2.56 20.13
N ILE A 180 12.89 -3.10 18.91
CA ILE A 180 11.78 -2.78 18.02
C ILE A 180 10.45 -3.17 18.66
N GLN A 181 10.33 -4.38 19.21
CA GLN A 181 9.09 -4.89 19.83
C GLN A 181 8.69 -4.16 21.11
N LYS A 182 9.61 -3.47 21.78
CA LYS A 182 9.31 -2.63 22.94
C LYS A 182 8.62 -1.30 22.60
N ILE A 183 8.56 -0.93 21.33
CA ILE A 183 7.92 0.32 20.93
C ILE A 183 6.40 0.12 20.86
N SER A 184 5.69 0.76 21.76
CA SER A 184 4.23 0.71 21.84
C SER A 184 3.55 1.84 21.07
N SER A 185 4.26 2.96 20.90
CA SER A 185 3.74 4.13 20.19
C SER A 185 4.87 4.99 19.62
N ARG A 186 4.55 5.77 18.59
CA ARG A 186 5.43 6.79 18.00
C ARG A 186 4.64 8.00 17.60
N VAL A 187 5.09 9.19 18.02
CA VAL A 187 4.58 10.49 17.60
C VAL A 187 5.68 11.21 16.86
N GLN A 188 5.40 11.62 15.64
CA GLN A 188 6.34 12.34 14.77
C GLN A 188 5.68 13.66 14.37
N LYS A 189 6.42 14.76 14.50
CA LYS A 189 6.01 16.08 14.05
C LYS A 189 7.04 16.59 13.08
N GLY A 190 6.59 17.29 12.06
CA GLY A 190 7.46 17.80 11.04
C GLY A 190 6.70 18.52 9.94
N THR A 191 7.20 18.40 8.74
CA THR A 191 6.65 19.09 7.58
C THR A 191 6.55 18.17 6.38
N VAL A 192 5.58 18.44 5.51
CA VAL A 192 5.45 17.82 4.21
C VAL A 192 5.59 18.89 3.13
N ASN A 193 6.43 18.62 2.13
CA ASN A 193 6.55 19.43 0.92
C ASN A 193 5.73 18.75 -0.18
N PHE A 194 4.77 19.47 -0.73
CA PHE A 194 3.94 19.04 -1.84
C PHE A 194 3.68 20.21 -2.79
N GLY A 195 3.93 20.03 -4.08
CA GLY A 195 3.72 21.07 -5.09
C GLY A 195 4.52 22.35 -4.85
N GLY A 196 5.69 22.27 -4.21
CA GLY A 196 6.50 23.43 -3.84
C GLY A 196 6.04 24.17 -2.57
N HIS A 197 4.96 23.73 -1.94
CA HIS A 197 4.45 24.27 -0.68
C HIS A 197 4.83 23.38 0.49
N LYS A 198 5.11 24.00 1.64
CA LYS A 198 5.48 23.32 2.88
C LYS A 198 4.34 23.48 3.90
N PHE A 199 3.86 22.34 4.41
CA PHE A 199 2.77 22.27 5.40
C PHE A 199 3.26 21.55 6.65
N ALA A 200 2.73 21.91 7.82
CA ALA A 200 2.98 21.15 9.04
C ALA A 200 2.29 19.79 8.97
N MET A 201 2.92 18.77 9.58
CA MET A 201 2.41 17.40 9.57
C MET A 201 2.68 16.72 10.91
N ASP A 202 1.66 16.05 11.42
CA ASP A 202 1.73 15.15 12.57
C ASP A 202 1.46 13.70 12.12
N VAL A 203 2.25 12.75 12.65
CA VAL A 203 2.01 11.33 12.47
C VAL A 203 1.97 10.65 13.82
N PHE A 204 0.91 9.90 14.07
CA PHE A 204 0.68 9.11 15.26
C PHE A 204 0.62 7.64 14.86
N THR A 205 1.45 6.81 15.49
CA THR A 205 1.43 5.35 15.25
C THR A 205 1.37 4.64 16.60
N GLN A 206 0.51 3.64 16.71
CA GLN A 206 0.34 2.83 17.91
C GLN A 206 0.35 1.35 17.52
N ALA A 207 1.14 0.58 18.24
CA ALA A 207 1.25 -0.86 18.02
C ALA A 207 -0.11 -1.58 18.21
N PRO A 208 -0.37 -2.67 17.46
CA PRO A 208 0.56 -3.19 16.46
C PRO A 208 0.51 -2.40 15.14
N ASP A 209 -0.63 -1.84 14.73
CA ASP A 209 -0.88 -1.38 13.37
C ASP A 209 -1.89 -0.22 13.27
N LYS A 210 -1.96 0.68 14.24
CA LYS A 210 -2.78 1.91 14.14
C LYS A 210 -1.93 3.08 13.70
N ARG A 211 -2.43 3.85 12.73
CA ARG A 211 -1.70 5.02 12.23
C ARG A 211 -2.65 6.14 11.78
N VAL A 212 -2.30 7.35 12.16
CA VAL A 212 -2.95 8.58 11.67
C VAL A 212 -1.88 9.55 11.22
N SER A 213 -2.03 10.11 10.04
CA SER A 213 -1.24 11.24 9.59
C SER A 213 -2.17 12.43 9.30
N VAL A 214 -1.78 13.59 9.81
CA VAL A 214 -2.53 14.84 9.67
C VAL A 214 -1.64 15.87 9.00
N MET A 215 -2.05 16.36 7.84
CA MET A 215 -1.42 17.47 7.15
C MET A 215 -2.26 18.71 7.36
N HIS A 216 -1.68 19.74 7.95
CA HIS A 216 -2.35 20.98 8.30
C HIS A 216 -2.33 21.95 7.12
N LEU A 217 -3.44 22.02 6.39
CA LEU A 217 -3.63 22.92 5.26
C LEU A 217 -4.29 24.23 5.72
N PRO A 218 -4.15 25.35 4.97
CA PRO A 218 -4.76 26.63 5.34
C PRO A 218 -6.28 26.61 5.49
N ASN A 219 -6.95 25.68 4.79
CA ASN A 219 -8.41 25.53 4.80
C ASN A 219 -8.91 24.34 5.64
N GLY A 220 -8.06 23.75 6.48
CA GLY A 220 -8.38 22.63 7.36
C GLY A 220 -7.46 21.43 7.18
N ASP A 221 -7.64 20.40 7.98
CA ASP A 221 -6.77 19.26 8.03
C ASP A 221 -7.09 18.22 6.93
N SER A 222 -6.04 17.68 6.30
CA SER A 222 -6.12 16.46 5.50
C SER A 222 -5.64 15.29 6.35
N VAL A 223 -6.52 14.30 6.56
CA VAL A 223 -6.29 13.18 7.48
C VAL A 223 -6.31 11.86 6.73
N THR A 224 -5.30 11.04 6.99
CA THR A 224 -5.25 9.63 6.61
C THR A 224 -5.21 8.83 7.91
N ALA A 225 -6.27 8.10 8.23
CA ALA A 225 -6.40 7.34 9.48
C ALA A 225 -6.60 5.85 9.19
N TYR A 226 -5.97 4.99 9.99
CA TYR A 226 -6.16 3.54 10.01
C TYR A 226 -6.16 3.09 11.47
N ASP A 227 -7.19 2.32 11.88
CA ASP A 227 -7.41 1.94 13.29
C ASP A 227 -6.97 0.50 13.62
N GLY A 228 -6.32 -0.18 12.66
CA GLY A 228 -5.96 -1.60 12.73
C GLY A 228 -6.94 -2.50 11.97
N HIS A 229 -8.10 -1.99 11.58
CA HIS A 229 -9.13 -2.74 10.85
C HIS A 229 -9.66 -1.94 9.65
N ASP A 230 -10.13 -0.72 9.90
CA ASP A 230 -10.70 0.18 8.90
C ASP A 230 -9.84 1.42 8.72
N GLY A 231 -9.96 2.05 7.55
CA GLY A 231 -9.21 3.24 7.22
C GLY A 231 -10.08 4.32 6.59
N TRP A 232 -9.71 5.57 6.79
CA TRP A 232 -10.43 6.74 6.30
C TRP A 232 -9.51 7.80 5.72
N LEU A 233 -10.02 8.48 4.71
CA LEU A 233 -9.41 9.65 4.09
C LEU A 233 -10.36 10.83 4.26
N ALA A 234 -9.89 11.90 4.90
CA ALA A 234 -10.60 13.16 5.03
C ALA A 234 -9.76 14.29 4.42
N ALA A 235 -10.41 15.23 3.76
CA ALA A 235 -9.79 16.42 3.24
C ALA A 235 -10.77 17.59 3.32
N PRO A 236 -10.29 18.84 3.46
CA PRO A 236 -11.15 20.01 3.52
C PRO A 236 -12.12 20.10 2.35
N GLY A 237 -13.39 20.37 2.62
CA GLY A 237 -14.44 20.51 1.60
C GLY A 237 -14.83 19.23 0.87
N ARG A 238 -14.43 18.06 1.39
CA ARG A 238 -14.80 16.76 0.83
C ARG A 238 -15.40 15.86 1.90
N PRO A 239 -16.38 14.99 1.55
CA PRO A 239 -16.88 13.97 2.47
C PRO A 239 -15.74 13.03 2.91
N VAL A 240 -15.83 12.54 4.14
CA VAL A 240 -14.92 11.50 4.63
C VAL A 240 -15.15 10.23 3.81
N ARG A 241 -14.07 9.73 3.19
CA ARG A 241 -14.09 8.49 2.40
C ARG A 241 -13.48 7.35 3.20
N GLU A 242 -14.16 6.23 3.25
CA GLU A 242 -13.61 4.98 3.76
C GLU A 242 -12.63 4.39 2.75
N MET A 243 -11.52 3.85 3.23
CA MET A 243 -10.55 3.14 2.40
C MET A 243 -11.09 1.78 2.01
N SER A 244 -10.87 1.38 0.78
CA SER A 244 -11.21 0.06 0.28
C SER A 244 -10.01 -0.56 -0.45
N GLY A 245 -9.99 -1.90 -0.52
CA GLY A 245 -9.01 -2.64 -1.30
C GLY A 245 -7.57 -2.12 -1.13
N PRO A 246 -6.94 -1.68 -2.22
CA PRO A 246 -5.51 -1.30 -2.23
C PRO A 246 -5.14 -0.16 -1.28
N ASP A 247 -6.03 0.80 -1.03
CA ASP A 247 -5.77 1.91 -0.11
C ASP A 247 -5.64 1.39 1.33
N ARG A 248 -6.55 0.48 1.75
CA ARG A 248 -6.53 -0.11 3.09
C ARG A 248 -5.32 -1.03 3.28
N ASP A 249 -4.99 -1.85 2.28
CA ASP A 249 -3.81 -2.72 2.31
C ASP A 249 -2.50 -1.92 2.42
N ALA A 250 -2.45 -0.78 1.73
CA ALA A 250 -1.34 0.15 1.84
C ALA A 250 -1.26 0.80 3.23
N ALA A 251 -2.40 1.24 3.77
CA ALA A 251 -2.48 1.85 5.10
C ALA A 251 -2.09 0.86 6.19
N LYS A 252 -2.49 -0.41 6.09
CA LYS A 252 -2.07 -1.48 6.98
C LYS A 252 -0.56 -1.67 6.99
N LEU A 253 0.07 -1.72 5.81
CA LEU A 253 1.52 -1.86 5.69
C LEU A 253 2.26 -0.64 6.26
N ASP A 254 1.74 0.57 6.02
CA ASP A 254 2.32 1.82 6.54
C ASP A 254 2.13 1.98 8.06
N ALA A 255 1.14 1.32 8.64
CA ALA A 255 0.80 1.38 10.06
C ALA A 255 1.59 0.40 10.93
N ASP A 256 2.19 -0.64 10.33
CA ASP A 256 2.98 -1.65 11.05
C ASP A 256 4.20 -1.01 11.73
N LEU A 257 4.07 -0.79 13.04
CA LEU A 257 5.11 -0.14 13.85
C LEU A 257 6.36 -1.02 14.01
N HIS A 258 6.18 -2.33 13.88
CA HIS A 258 7.23 -3.34 14.02
C HIS A 258 7.67 -3.95 12.69
N PHE A 259 7.37 -3.31 11.57
CA PHE A 259 7.62 -3.80 10.21
C PHE A 259 8.99 -4.49 10.02
N PRO A 260 10.12 -4.00 10.57
CA PRO A 260 11.39 -4.71 10.39
C PRO A 260 11.36 -6.15 10.90
N VAL A 261 10.66 -6.41 12.01
CA VAL A 261 10.52 -7.75 12.61
C VAL A 261 9.40 -8.54 11.92
N ASP A 262 8.30 -7.88 11.59
CA ASP A 262 7.08 -8.50 11.09
C ASP A 262 7.11 -8.76 9.58
N ALA A 263 8.04 -8.17 8.83
CA ALA A 263 8.14 -8.30 7.37
C ALA A 263 8.07 -9.76 6.89
N LYS A 264 8.76 -10.69 7.56
CA LYS A 264 8.72 -12.12 7.20
C LYS A 264 7.37 -12.80 7.48
N ASN A 265 6.49 -12.19 8.28
CA ASN A 265 5.14 -12.69 8.56
C ASN A 265 4.09 -11.97 7.69
N VAL A 266 4.39 -10.75 7.23
CA VAL A 266 3.54 -9.97 6.33
C VAL A 266 3.51 -10.56 4.92
N PHE A 267 4.63 -11.14 4.48
CA PHE A 267 4.76 -11.72 3.15
C PHE A 267 4.74 -13.25 3.22
N SER A 268 3.92 -13.86 2.35
CA SER A 268 3.81 -15.32 2.24
C SER A 268 5.02 -15.96 1.55
N ASP A 269 5.71 -15.18 0.72
CA ASP A 269 6.96 -15.57 0.06
C ASP A 269 7.87 -14.35 -0.08
N LEU A 270 9.16 -14.59 0.05
CA LEU A 270 10.21 -13.57 -0.04
C LEU A 270 11.37 -14.10 -0.87
N SER A 271 11.69 -13.43 -1.95
CA SER A 271 12.79 -13.79 -2.84
C SER A 271 13.65 -12.57 -3.18
N VAL A 272 14.96 -12.77 -3.27
CA VAL A 272 15.87 -11.74 -3.80
C VAL A 272 15.84 -11.82 -5.33
N GLU A 273 15.33 -10.76 -5.95
CA GLU A 273 15.22 -10.73 -7.40
C GLU A 273 16.53 -10.35 -8.08
N ARG A 274 17.22 -9.36 -7.50
CA ARG A 274 18.43 -8.79 -8.10
C ARG A 274 19.19 -7.93 -7.11
N LYS A 275 20.43 -7.63 -7.48
CA LYS A 275 21.21 -6.52 -6.92
C LYS A 275 21.25 -5.39 -7.94
N GLU A 276 21.06 -4.16 -7.49
CA GLU A 276 21.13 -2.98 -8.37
C GLU A 276 21.69 -1.78 -7.65
N LYS A 277 21.99 -0.71 -8.38
CA LYS A 277 22.47 0.55 -7.85
C LYS A 277 21.33 1.53 -7.65
N LEU A 278 21.19 2.07 -6.43
CA LEU A 278 20.21 3.08 -6.06
C LEU A 278 20.96 4.36 -5.61
N GLY A 279 21.13 5.32 -6.51
CA GLY A 279 22.04 6.43 -6.28
C GLY A 279 23.46 5.93 -6.09
N ASP A 280 24.07 6.25 -4.95
CA ASP A 280 25.43 5.79 -4.59
C ASP A 280 25.45 4.47 -3.80
N HIS A 281 24.27 3.87 -3.54
CA HIS A 281 24.11 2.65 -2.76
C HIS A 281 23.98 1.43 -3.65
N GLU A 282 24.67 0.34 -3.30
CA GLU A 282 24.39 -1.00 -3.81
C GLU A 282 23.26 -1.59 -2.96
N VAL A 283 22.17 -2.06 -3.60
CA VAL A 283 21.00 -2.56 -2.90
C VAL A 283 20.60 -3.96 -3.38
N TYR A 284 20.10 -4.77 -2.46
CA TYR A 284 19.36 -5.98 -2.79
C TYR A 284 17.88 -5.66 -2.92
N VAL A 285 17.28 -6.06 -4.03
CA VAL A 285 15.83 -5.94 -4.25
C VAL A 285 15.17 -7.25 -3.85
N VAL A 286 14.40 -7.19 -2.78
CA VAL A 286 13.63 -8.32 -2.25
C VAL A 286 12.17 -8.13 -2.63
N SER A 287 11.62 -9.11 -3.35
CA SER A 287 10.19 -9.17 -3.66
C SER A 287 9.45 -9.91 -2.57
N GLY A 288 8.43 -9.28 -2.01
CA GLY A 288 7.54 -9.87 -1.03
C GLY A 288 6.15 -10.08 -1.62
N LEU A 289 5.65 -11.31 -1.60
CA LEU A 289 4.32 -11.67 -2.09
C LEU A 289 3.32 -11.68 -0.93
N ARG A 290 2.10 -11.25 -1.22
CA ARG A 290 0.92 -11.37 -0.35
C ARG A 290 -0.21 -11.96 -1.16
N GLU A 291 -1.00 -12.84 -0.55
CA GLU A 291 -2.10 -13.51 -1.25
C GLU A 291 -3.07 -12.50 -1.87
N GLY A 292 -3.36 -12.66 -3.16
CA GLY A 292 -4.28 -11.80 -3.91
C GLY A 292 -3.81 -10.37 -4.14
N GLN A 293 -2.56 -10.03 -3.79
CA GLN A 293 -2.01 -8.69 -3.92
C GLN A 293 -0.81 -8.65 -4.88
N PRO A 294 -0.58 -7.52 -5.57
CA PRO A 294 0.68 -7.33 -6.30
C PRO A 294 1.89 -7.43 -5.36
N PRO A 295 3.06 -7.85 -5.88
CA PRO A 295 4.29 -7.91 -5.09
C PRO A 295 4.69 -6.53 -4.56
N VAL A 296 5.39 -6.54 -3.42
CA VAL A 296 6.03 -5.36 -2.85
C VAL A 296 7.54 -5.53 -3.00
N ASN A 297 8.22 -4.55 -3.58
CA ASN A 297 9.67 -4.58 -3.72
C ASN A 297 10.33 -3.75 -2.62
N LEU A 298 11.22 -4.37 -1.87
CA LEU A 298 11.98 -3.80 -0.76
C LEU A 298 13.45 -3.69 -1.15
N TYR A 299 14.03 -2.51 -1.05
CA TYR A 299 15.39 -2.21 -1.46
C TYR A 299 16.26 -2.01 -0.22
N PHE A 300 17.05 -3.01 0.10
CA PHE A 300 17.93 -2.98 1.27
C PHE A 300 19.36 -2.63 0.87
N ASP A 301 19.92 -1.64 1.51
CA ASP A 301 21.33 -1.25 1.32
C ASP A 301 22.26 -2.40 1.72
N GLU A 302 23.16 -2.75 0.82
CA GLU A 302 24.11 -3.84 1.07
C GLU A 302 25.04 -3.54 2.23
N GLN A 303 25.44 -2.31 2.41
CA GLN A 303 26.41 -1.92 3.44
C GLN A 303 25.74 -1.79 4.82
N SER A 304 24.78 -0.92 4.96
CA SER A 304 24.09 -0.67 6.22
C SER A 304 23.04 -1.72 6.59
N GLY A 305 22.43 -2.37 5.60
CA GLY A 305 21.29 -3.27 5.79
C GLY A 305 19.96 -2.56 5.99
N LEU A 306 19.92 -1.23 5.92
CA LEU A 306 18.69 -0.46 6.09
C LEU A 306 17.83 -0.48 4.83
N LEU A 307 16.51 -0.31 5.00
CA LEU A 307 15.54 -0.21 3.92
C LEU A 307 15.59 1.20 3.31
N LEU A 308 16.09 1.34 2.07
CA LEU A 308 16.18 2.64 1.40
C LEU A 308 14.96 2.96 0.53
N ARG A 309 14.26 1.92 0.01
CA ARG A 309 13.07 2.11 -0.83
C ARG A 309 12.10 0.97 -0.66
N LEU A 310 10.82 1.30 -0.71
CA LEU A 310 9.71 0.38 -0.85
C LEU A 310 8.91 0.77 -2.09
N VAL A 311 8.61 -0.19 -2.96
CA VAL A 311 7.71 0.01 -4.10
C VAL A 311 6.56 -0.98 -3.99
N ARG A 312 5.34 -0.46 -3.98
CA ARG A 312 4.10 -1.24 -3.99
C ARG A 312 3.21 -0.78 -5.14
N TYR A 313 2.26 -1.61 -5.50
CA TYR A 313 1.37 -1.36 -6.62
C TYR A 313 -0.08 -1.47 -6.18
N ALA A 314 -0.92 -0.57 -6.68
CA ALA A 314 -2.36 -0.66 -6.58
C ALA A 314 -2.92 -1.07 -7.95
N GLU A 315 -3.74 -2.11 -7.98
CA GLU A 315 -4.44 -2.51 -9.22
C GLU A 315 -5.45 -1.45 -9.62
N SER A 316 -5.59 -1.24 -10.91
CA SER A 316 -6.69 -0.50 -11.51
C SER A 316 -7.16 -1.24 -12.76
N PRO A 317 -8.36 -0.96 -13.27
CA PRO A 317 -8.87 -1.58 -14.49
C PRO A 317 -7.98 -1.39 -15.72
N LEU A 318 -7.14 -0.36 -15.71
CA LEU A 318 -6.30 0.03 -16.85
C LEU A 318 -4.82 -0.35 -16.67
N GLY A 319 -4.38 -0.65 -15.44
CA GLY A 319 -2.99 -0.98 -15.15
C GLY A 319 -2.66 -0.84 -13.66
N ARG A 320 -1.41 -1.11 -13.31
CA ARG A 320 -0.89 -1.01 -11.95
C ARG A 320 -0.34 0.39 -11.69
N ASN A 321 -0.85 1.06 -10.66
CA ASN A 321 -0.33 2.34 -10.18
C ASN A 321 0.80 2.09 -9.17
N PRO A 322 2.04 2.49 -9.45
CA PRO A 322 3.12 2.38 -8.49
C PRO A 322 2.99 3.44 -7.39
N THR A 323 3.35 3.06 -6.18
CA THR A 323 3.70 3.98 -5.09
C THR A 323 5.10 3.63 -4.64
N GLN A 324 6.03 4.55 -4.78
CA GLN A 324 7.40 4.44 -4.31
C GLN A 324 7.57 5.27 -3.05
N ILE A 325 8.21 4.71 -2.03
CA ILE A 325 8.57 5.39 -0.80
C ILE A 325 10.08 5.28 -0.65
N ASP A 326 10.78 6.40 -0.73
CA ASP A 326 12.22 6.49 -0.51
C ASP A 326 12.48 6.96 0.92
N TYR A 327 13.28 6.21 1.68
CA TYR A 327 13.65 6.50 3.05
C TYR A 327 15.08 7.04 3.11
N SER A 328 15.29 8.09 3.91
CA SER A 328 16.59 8.71 4.08
C SER A 328 16.71 9.39 5.45
N ASP A 329 17.85 10.01 5.73
CA ASP A 329 18.10 10.70 6.99
C ASP A 329 17.83 9.77 8.19
N TYR A 330 18.44 8.58 8.17
CA TYR A 330 18.38 7.65 9.28
C TYR A 330 19.13 8.21 10.48
N ARG A 331 18.47 8.16 11.64
CA ARG A 331 19.04 8.66 12.91
C ARG A 331 18.74 7.69 14.04
N ASP A 332 19.66 7.59 14.99
CA ASP A 332 19.39 6.90 16.26
C ASP A 332 18.31 7.64 17.04
N SER A 333 17.30 6.90 17.44
CA SER A 333 16.25 7.36 18.33
C SER A 333 15.94 6.28 19.36
N GLY A 334 16.62 6.39 20.51
CA GLY A 334 16.46 5.43 21.61
C GLY A 334 16.99 4.02 21.31
N GLY A 335 18.07 3.93 20.53
CA GLY A 335 18.69 2.68 20.10
C GLY A 335 18.08 2.06 18.85
N LEU A 336 17.19 2.78 18.17
CA LEU A 336 16.61 2.39 16.88
C LEU A 336 17.05 3.34 15.77
N GLU A 337 17.52 2.78 14.66
CA GLU A 337 17.77 3.51 13.41
C GLU A 337 16.45 3.74 12.68
N ILE A 338 15.96 4.98 12.66
CA ILE A 338 14.67 5.38 12.11
C ILE A 338 14.87 6.44 11.04
N PRO A 339 14.18 6.35 9.89
CA PRO A 339 14.24 7.42 8.89
C PRO A 339 13.51 8.68 9.40
N PHE A 340 14.17 9.82 9.29
CA PHE A 340 13.61 11.14 9.58
C PHE A 340 13.16 11.88 8.33
N GLN A 341 13.42 11.30 7.15
CA GLN A 341 12.87 11.78 5.90
C GLN A 341 12.35 10.60 5.08
N TRP A 342 11.19 10.78 4.47
CA TRP A 342 10.73 9.89 3.42
C TRP A 342 9.99 10.64 2.31
N THR A 343 10.16 10.17 1.09
CA THR A 343 9.52 10.74 -0.10
C THR A 343 8.57 9.71 -0.70
N ILE A 344 7.30 10.06 -0.75
CA ILE A 344 6.26 9.25 -1.40
C ILE A 344 6.07 9.79 -2.81
N SER A 345 6.37 8.96 -3.80
CA SER A 345 6.17 9.27 -5.23
C SER A 345 5.04 8.41 -5.78
N ARG A 346 4.08 9.05 -6.42
CA ARG A 346 2.91 8.43 -7.07
C ARG A 346 2.71 9.07 -8.45
N PRO A 347 1.92 8.46 -9.36
CA PRO A 347 1.58 9.08 -10.64
C PRO A 347 1.00 10.50 -10.54
N GLY A 348 0.28 10.82 -9.45
CA GLY A 348 -0.34 12.13 -9.22
C GLY A 348 0.50 13.12 -8.41
N GLY A 349 1.76 12.81 -8.09
CA GLY A 349 2.61 13.76 -7.34
C GLY A 349 3.63 13.14 -6.43
N ARG A 350 4.45 14.01 -5.87
CA ARG A 350 5.52 13.67 -4.94
C ARG A 350 5.34 14.46 -3.64
N PHE A 351 5.46 13.75 -2.51
CA PHE A 351 5.37 14.29 -1.16
C PHE A 351 6.65 13.97 -0.42
N THR A 352 7.38 14.97 0.03
CA THR A 352 8.56 14.76 0.88
C THR A 352 8.24 15.17 2.29
N ILE A 353 8.30 14.23 3.20
CA ILE A 353 8.05 14.41 4.62
C ILE A 353 9.41 14.51 5.33
N GLN A 354 9.59 15.55 6.14
CA GLN A 354 10.74 15.75 7.02
C GLN A 354 10.27 15.74 8.46
N VAL A 355 10.74 14.78 9.24
CA VAL A 355 10.50 14.72 10.69
C VAL A 355 11.45 15.66 11.40
N GLU A 356 10.93 16.50 12.27
CA GLU A 356 11.69 17.45 13.07
C GLU A 356 11.73 17.01 14.56
N GLN A 357 10.64 16.39 15.02
CA GLN A 357 10.52 15.88 16.39
C GLN A 357 9.95 14.46 16.39
N MET A 358 10.48 13.62 17.25
CA MET A 358 10.01 12.24 17.44
C MET A 358 9.95 11.91 18.92
N GLN A 359 8.86 11.26 19.33
CA GLN A 359 8.68 10.70 20.67
C GLN A 359 8.21 9.24 20.53
N GLN A 360 8.73 8.38 21.39
CA GLN A 360 8.35 6.97 21.44
C GLN A 360 7.80 6.61 22.81
N ASN A 361 6.94 5.59 22.84
CA ASN A 361 6.34 5.06 24.06
C ASN A 361 5.59 6.13 24.89
N VAL A 362 4.96 7.08 24.20
CA VAL A 362 4.11 8.11 24.79
C VAL A 362 2.64 7.75 24.62
N PRO A 363 1.77 8.09 25.60
CA PRO A 363 0.35 7.88 25.46
C PRO A 363 -0.21 8.65 24.25
N ILE A 364 -1.04 7.99 23.45
CA ILE A 364 -1.78 8.61 22.35
C ILE A 364 -3.28 8.44 22.64
N ASP A 365 -4.04 9.53 22.51
CA ASP A 365 -5.48 9.48 22.66
C ASP A 365 -6.08 8.55 21.59
N ALA A 366 -6.83 7.54 22.03
CA ALA A 366 -7.46 6.56 21.16
C ALA A 366 -8.45 7.19 20.16
N ALA A 367 -9.04 8.34 20.50
CA ALA A 367 -9.94 9.08 19.62
C ALA A 367 -9.25 9.55 18.32
N LYS A 368 -7.93 9.70 18.31
CA LYS A 368 -7.18 10.06 17.09
C LYS A 368 -7.27 9.00 15.99
N PHE A 369 -7.44 7.73 16.36
CA PHE A 369 -7.49 6.61 15.40
C PHE A 369 -8.89 6.27 14.94
N THR A 370 -9.91 7.03 15.35
CA THR A 370 -11.29 6.81 14.92
C THR A 370 -11.58 7.52 13.58
N LYS A 371 -12.73 7.20 12.98
CA LYS A 371 -13.21 7.87 11.78
C LYS A 371 -13.21 9.39 12.00
N PRO A 372 -12.52 10.17 11.14
CA PRO A 372 -12.54 11.64 11.26
C PRO A 372 -13.96 12.19 11.16
N ALA A 373 -14.23 13.30 11.89
CA ALA A 373 -15.49 14.01 11.74
C ALA A 373 -15.63 14.56 10.31
N GLU A 374 -16.84 14.55 9.77
CA GLU A 374 -17.11 15.23 8.52
C GLU A 374 -16.85 16.74 8.69
N ALA A 375 -16.02 17.30 7.80
CA ALA A 375 -15.86 18.74 7.75
C ALA A 375 -17.24 19.35 7.41
N ALA A 376 -17.66 20.37 8.15
CA ALA A 376 -18.88 21.12 7.85
C ALA A 376 -18.80 21.56 6.37
N ALA A 377 -19.87 21.30 5.61
CA ALA A 377 -19.95 21.81 4.25
C ALA A 377 -19.79 23.36 4.31
N PRO A 378 -19.00 23.97 3.42
CA PRO A 378 -18.91 25.41 3.36
C PRO A 378 -20.33 25.95 3.19
N GLU A 379 -20.74 26.87 4.07
CA GLU A 379 -21.98 27.60 3.90
C GLU A 379 -21.96 28.23 2.50
N GLN A 380 -22.89 27.81 1.66
CA GLN A 380 -23.07 28.41 0.35
C GLN A 380 -23.52 29.86 0.63
N GLU A 381 -22.67 30.84 0.35
CA GLU A 381 -23.11 32.23 0.31
C GLU A 381 -24.35 32.31 -0.59
N PRO A 382 -25.43 32.91 -0.12
CA PRO A 382 -26.61 33.11 -0.97
C PRO A 382 -26.19 33.93 -2.19
N PRO A 383 -26.75 33.61 -3.39
CA PRO A 383 -26.43 34.35 -4.60
C PRO A 383 -26.69 35.85 -4.37
N PRO A 384 -25.85 36.74 -4.87
CA PRO A 384 -26.06 38.20 -4.76
C PRO A 384 -27.39 38.54 -5.39
N GLN A 385 -28.21 39.32 -4.63
CA GLN A 385 -29.54 39.79 -5.05
C GLN A 385 -29.41 40.85 -6.12
#